data_86e5a16b0846bb359bd48c6ed6b2be60
#
_entry.id   86e5a16b0846bb359bd48c6ed6b2be60
#
_cell.length_a   1.000
_cell.length_b   1.000
_cell.length_c   1.000
_cell.angle_alpha   90.00
_cell.angle_beta   90.00
_cell.angle_gamma   90.00
#
_symmetry.space_group_name_H-M   'P 1'
#
loop_
_entity.id
_entity.type
_entity.pdbx_description
1 polymer ?
#
loop_
_entity_poly.entity_id
_entity_poly.type
_entity_poly.pdbx_seq_one_letter_code
_entity_poly.pdbx_strand_id
1 'polypeptide(L)'
;MEINICVYHDYYTKAEQQIPEIVSLLRTLNERAPKGEHYSIGAAPFYFSTLEYILTHDGYDFCIFFTLNPDIVALMQQVPYMSHIVVLEDFSTCPALFAGWEQLPSPEGSQQWRPAAWEHRDTTVLVTTPERLVEDAFAFFKQEGLSFNP
;
A
#
# COMPACT_ATOMS: atom_id res chain seq x y z
N MET A 1 7.86 19.07 3.57
CA MET A 1 7.89 18.03 2.55
C MET A 1 6.55 17.31 2.50
N GLU A 2 6.01 17.17 1.34
CA GLU A 2 4.73 16.50 1.13
C GLU A 2 4.98 15.03 0.83
N ILE A 3 4.30 14.14 1.55
CA ILE A 3 4.37 12.69 1.30
C ILE A 3 3.00 12.28 0.78
N ASN A 4 2.97 11.79 -0.45
CA ASN A 4 1.74 11.51 -1.17
C ASN A 4 1.42 10.02 -1.14
N ILE A 5 0.22 9.68 -0.69
CA ILE A 5 -0.28 8.31 -0.63
C ILE A 5 -1.39 8.16 -1.66
N CYS A 6 -1.22 7.23 -2.59
CA CYS A 6 -2.26 6.85 -3.53
C CYS A 6 -3.13 5.78 -2.89
N VAL A 7 -4.44 5.99 -2.89
CA VAL A 7 -5.40 4.99 -2.38
C VAL A 7 -6.27 4.54 -3.55
N TYR A 8 -6.28 3.22 -3.78
CA TYR A 8 -7.10 2.58 -4.79
C TYR A 8 -8.03 1.58 -4.12
N HIS A 9 -9.28 1.53 -4.58
CA HIS A 9 -10.23 0.50 -4.12
C HIS A 9 -11.14 0.11 -5.28
N ASP A 10 -11.54 -1.14 -5.32
CA ASP A 10 -12.46 -1.66 -6.33
C ASP A 10 -13.71 -2.32 -5.72
N TYR A 11 -13.83 -2.34 -4.40
CA TYR A 11 -15.00 -2.90 -3.72
C TYR A 11 -15.65 -1.95 -2.68
N TYR A 12 -15.13 -0.73 -2.52
CA TYR A 12 -15.80 0.29 -1.71
C TYR A 12 -16.64 1.20 -2.62
N THR A 13 -17.82 1.61 -2.14
CA THR A 13 -18.67 2.55 -2.85
C THR A 13 -18.45 4.00 -2.43
N LYS A 14 -17.69 4.22 -1.36
CA LYS A 14 -17.38 5.55 -0.82
C LYS A 14 -16.08 6.08 -1.41
N ALA A 15 -15.96 7.40 -1.43
CA ALA A 15 -14.69 8.03 -1.79
C ALA A 15 -13.60 7.60 -0.81
N GLU A 16 -12.36 7.53 -1.26
CA GLU A 16 -11.20 7.08 -0.46
C GLU A 16 -11.01 7.90 0.80
N GLN A 17 -11.32 9.21 0.78
CA GLN A 17 -11.23 10.07 1.95
C GLN A 17 -12.29 9.74 3.01
N GLN A 18 -13.28 8.93 2.65
CA GLN A 18 -14.37 8.52 3.55
C GLN A 18 -14.20 7.09 4.07
N ILE A 19 -13.17 6.38 3.65
CA ILE A 19 -12.86 5.06 4.17
C ILE A 19 -12.31 5.24 5.59
N PRO A 20 -12.99 4.72 6.64
CA PRO A 20 -12.62 5.00 8.03
C PRO A 20 -11.17 4.65 8.37
N GLU A 21 -10.66 3.55 7.84
CA GLU A 21 -9.29 3.11 8.09
C GLU A 21 -8.27 4.07 7.49
N ILE A 22 -8.58 4.64 6.32
CA ILE A 22 -7.72 5.64 5.66
C ILE A 22 -7.75 6.96 6.42
N VAL A 23 -8.93 7.40 6.86
CA VAL A 23 -9.07 8.61 7.68
C VAL A 23 -8.23 8.48 8.96
N SER A 24 -8.34 7.34 9.64
CA SER A 24 -7.59 7.08 10.86
C SER A 24 -6.09 7.05 10.61
N LEU A 25 -5.66 6.37 9.54
CA LEU A 25 -4.25 6.29 9.17
C LEU A 25 -3.67 7.69 8.88
N LEU A 26 -4.35 8.45 8.04
CA LEU A 26 -3.86 9.79 7.66
C LEU A 26 -3.72 10.71 8.87
N ARG A 27 -4.72 10.71 9.75
CA ARG A 27 -4.68 11.50 10.98
C ARG A 27 -3.50 11.09 11.86
N THR A 28 -3.32 9.79 12.08
CA THR A 28 -2.25 9.28 12.94
C THR A 28 -0.87 9.56 12.35
N LEU A 29 -0.71 9.43 11.03
CA LEU A 29 0.55 9.77 10.36
C LEU A 29 0.90 11.25 10.56
N ASN A 30 -0.07 12.15 10.36
CA ASN A 30 0.17 13.58 10.50
C ASN A 30 0.39 14.02 11.94
N GLU A 31 -0.24 13.36 12.92
CA GLU A 31 0.00 13.65 14.33
C GLU A 31 1.43 13.28 14.75
N ARG A 32 2.04 12.29 14.09
CA ARG A 32 3.36 11.79 14.44
C ARG A 32 4.44 12.14 13.42
N ALA A 33 4.10 12.89 12.38
CA ALA A 33 5.06 13.31 11.38
C ALA A 33 6.06 14.30 11.97
N PRO A 34 7.36 14.19 11.62
CA PRO A 34 8.33 15.21 12.01
C PRO A 34 7.97 16.58 11.46
N LYS A 35 8.47 17.63 12.10
CA LYS A 35 8.24 18.99 11.65
C LYS A 35 8.67 19.17 10.19
N GLY A 36 7.80 19.76 9.40
CA GLY A 36 8.06 19.99 7.98
C GLY A 36 7.58 18.88 7.07
N GLU A 37 7.05 17.78 7.60
CA GLU A 37 6.48 16.68 6.82
C GLU A 37 4.96 16.65 6.98
N HIS A 38 4.27 16.41 5.87
CA HIS A 38 2.82 16.33 5.82
C HIS A 38 2.38 15.21 4.88
N TYR A 39 1.47 14.37 5.34
CA TYR A 39 0.93 13.25 4.56
C TYR A 39 -0.40 13.65 3.95
N SER A 40 -0.56 13.39 2.66
CA SER A 40 -1.80 13.64 1.93
C SER A 40 -2.18 12.45 1.09
N ILE A 41 -3.47 12.36 0.74
CA ILE A 41 -4.03 11.25 -0.01
C ILE A 41 -4.50 11.74 -1.37
N GLY A 42 -4.08 11.02 -2.42
CA GLY A 42 -4.60 11.18 -3.76
C GLY A 42 -5.45 9.97 -4.16
N ALA A 43 -6.54 10.24 -4.89
CA ALA A 43 -7.41 9.20 -5.40
C ALA A 43 -6.82 8.56 -6.65
N ALA A 44 -6.89 7.24 -6.74
CA ALA A 44 -6.55 6.53 -7.96
C ALA A 44 -7.84 6.22 -8.76
N PRO A 45 -7.80 6.36 -10.09
CA PRO A 45 -8.98 6.08 -10.91
C PRO A 45 -9.28 4.58 -10.96
N PHE A 46 -10.55 4.26 -11.31
CA PHE A 46 -11.03 2.88 -11.39
C PHE A 46 -10.48 2.10 -12.60
N TYR A 47 -9.99 2.79 -13.62
CA TYR A 47 -9.55 2.14 -14.85
C TYR A 47 -8.08 1.72 -14.73
N PHE A 48 -7.81 0.45 -15.02
CA PHE A 48 -6.49 -0.13 -14.93
C PHE A 48 -5.43 0.65 -15.73
N SER A 49 -5.74 1.04 -16.97
CA SER A 49 -4.79 1.75 -17.81
C SER A 49 -4.42 3.13 -17.26
N THR A 50 -5.39 3.82 -16.64
CA THR A 50 -5.14 5.11 -16.01
C THR A 50 -4.37 4.94 -14.69
N LEU A 51 -4.67 3.88 -13.94
CA LEU A 51 -3.92 3.53 -12.72
C LEU A 51 -2.45 3.25 -13.06
N GLU A 52 -2.19 2.47 -14.11
CA GLU A 52 -0.84 2.19 -14.57
C GLU A 52 -0.09 3.48 -14.91
N TYR A 53 -0.73 4.38 -15.65
CA TYR A 53 -0.14 5.66 -16.00
C TYR A 53 0.21 6.49 -14.75
N ILE A 54 -0.72 6.58 -13.80
CA ILE A 54 -0.51 7.35 -12.58
C ILE A 54 0.64 6.78 -11.75
N LEU A 55 0.67 5.46 -11.56
CA LEU A 55 1.71 4.82 -10.77
C LEU A 55 3.11 4.96 -11.40
N THR A 56 3.18 5.05 -12.73
CA THR A 56 4.45 5.13 -13.43
C THR A 56 4.91 6.56 -13.71
N HIS A 57 4.03 7.56 -13.66
CA HIS A 57 4.33 8.94 -14.06
C HIS A 57 4.09 9.98 -12.97
N ASP A 58 3.19 9.72 -12.02
CA ASP A 58 2.89 10.66 -10.95
C ASP A 58 3.71 10.34 -9.69
N GLY A 59 4.01 11.35 -8.92
CA GLY A 59 4.93 11.24 -7.79
C GLY A 59 4.27 10.81 -6.49
N TYR A 60 3.74 9.59 -6.45
CA TYR A 60 3.28 8.98 -5.21
C TYR A 60 4.42 8.27 -4.50
N ASP A 61 4.49 8.40 -3.18
CA ASP A 61 5.51 7.76 -2.35
C ASP A 61 5.06 6.37 -1.89
N PHE A 62 3.76 6.22 -1.61
CA PHE A 62 3.18 4.96 -1.15
C PHE A 62 1.84 4.73 -1.82
N CYS A 63 1.45 3.46 -1.94
CA CYS A 63 0.15 3.08 -2.48
C CYS A 63 -0.54 2.09 -1.56
N ILE A 64 -1.83 2.32 -1.32
CA ILE A 64 -2.68 1.45 -0.51
C ILE A 64 -3.81 0.96 -1.41
N PHE A 65 -3.94 -0.36 -1.52
CA PHE A 65 -4.89 -1.01 -2.41
C PHE A 65 -5.88 -1.87 -1.61
N PHE A 66 -7.16 -1.56 -1.75
CA PHE A 66 -8.24 -2.41 -1.28
C PHE A 66 -8.73 -3.20 -2.49
N THR A 67 -8.08 -4.29 -2.83
CA THR A 67 -8.34 -5.00 -4.07
C THR A 67 -8.10 -6.51 -3.95
N LEU A 68 -8.89 -7.28 -4.69
CA LEU A 68 -8.68 -8.71 -4.90
C LEU A 68 -8.30 -9.01 -6.36
N ASN A 69 -7.94 -7.96 -7.13
CA ASN A 69 -7.64 -8.12 -8.55
C ASN A 69 -6.16 -8.47 -8.75
N PRO A 70 -5.85 -9.67 -9.28
CA PRO A 70 -4.47 -10.08 -9.52
C PRO A 70 -3.75 -9.21 -10.56
N ASP A 71 -4.46 -8.55 -11.45
CA ASP A 71 -3.86 -7.65 -12.43
C ASP A 71 -3.28 -6.40 -11.75
N ILE A 72 -3.92 -5.92 -10.67
CA ILE A 72 -3.40 -4.82 -9.87
C ILE A 72 -2.10 -5.24 -9.17
N VAL A 73 -2.07 -6.45 -8.62
CA VAL A 73 -0.86 -6.98 -7.97
C VAL A 73 0.28 -7.13 -8.99
N ALA A 74 -0.04 -7.64 -10.19
CA ALA A 74 0.96 -7.76 -11.26
C ALA A 74 1.55 -6.39 -11.64
N LEU A 75 0.73 -5.34 -11.62
CA LEU A 75 1.18 -3.97 -11.91
C LEU A 75 2.23 -3.47 -10.92
N MET A 76 2.15 -3.88 -9.66
CA MET A 76 3.08 -3.45 -8.63
C MET A 76 4.54 -3.82 -8.95
N GLN A 77 4.77 -4.88 -9.71
CA GLN A 77 6.11 -5.29 -10.14
C GLN A 77 6.76 -4.26 -11.07
N GLN A 78 5.96 -3.42 -11.72
CA GLN A 78 6.43 -2.43 -12.68
C GLN A 78 6.79 -1.09 -12.02
N VAL A 79 6.51 -0.93 -10.73
CA VAL A 79 6.80 0.30 -9.98
C VAL A 79 7.59 -0.01 -8.70
N PRO A 80 8.82 -0.53 -8.84
CA PRO A 80 9.58 -1.02 -7.68
C PRO A 80 10.08 0.08 -6.74
N TYR A 81 10.04 1.34 -7.18
CA TYR A 81 10.45 2.48 -6.36
C TYR A 81 9.35 2.97 -5.42
N MET A 82 8.17 2.37 -5.48
CA MET A 82 7.05 2.67 -4.59
C MET A 82 6.82 1.53 -3.61
N SER A 83 6.45 1.87 -2.39
CA SER A 83 6.01 0.90 -1.41
C SER A 83 4.51 0.67 -1.54
N HIS A 84 4.09 -0.58 -1.48
CA HIS A 84 2.70 -0.98 -1.71
C HIS A 84 2.13 -1.71 -0.50
N ILE A 85 0.89 -1.38 -0.16
CA ILE A 85 0.14 -2.06 0.90
C ILE A 85 -1.17 -2.56 0.28
N VAL A 86 -1.50 -3.83 0.51
CA VAL A 86 -2.78 -4.42 0.11
C VAL A 86 -3.58 -4.70 1.37
N VAL A 87 -4.83 -4.23 1.42
CA VAL A 87 -5.72 -4.41 2.57
C VAL A 87 -6.80 -5.41 2.19
N LEU A 88 -6.88 -6.50 2.95
CA LEU A 88 -7.84 -7.60 2.72
C LEU A 88 -8.54 -7.95 4.03
N GLU A 89 -9.78 -8.44 3.91
CA GLU A 89 -10.54 -8.91 5.07
C GLU A 89 -9.88 -10.15 5.70
N ASP A 90 -9.33 -11.04 4.87
CA ASP A 90 -8.56 -12.20 5.30
C ASP A 90 -7.52 -12.53 4.24
N PHE A 91 -6.64 -13.49 4.52
CA PHE A 91 -5.53 -13.83 3.65
C PHE A 91 -5.72 -15.12 2.85
N SER A 92 -6.95 -15.64 2.82
CA SER A 92 -7.23 -16.91 2.10
C SER A 92 -6.97 -16.82 0.60
N THR A 93 -7.11 -15.62 0.02
CA THR A 93 -6.89 -15.40 -1.42
C THR A 93 -5.44 -15.06 -1.76
N CYS A 94 -4.57 -14.84 -0.77
CA CYS A 94 -3.20 -14.40 -1.02
C CYS A 94 -2.40 -15.36 -1.93
N PRO A 95 -2.47 -16.70 -1.76
CA PRO A 95 -1.70 -17.58 -2.65
C PRO A 95 -2.06 -17.41 -4.12
N ALA A 96 -3.34 -17.18 -4.44
CA ALA A 96 -3.77 -16.94 -5.82
C ALA A 96 -3.45 -15.52 -6.29
N LEU A 97 -3.64 -14.54 -5.40
CA LEU A 97 -3.41 -13.12 -5.69
C LEU A 97 -1.93 -12.85 -5.96
N PHE A 98 -1.04 -13.51 -5.22
CA PHE A 98 0.41 -13.38 -5.34
C PHE A 98 1.06 -14.59 -6.03
N ALA A 99 0.38 -15.17 -7.01
CA ALA A 99 0.96 -16.26 -7.81
C ALA A 99 2.23 -15.76 -8.51
N GLY A 100 3.34 -16.52 -8.36
CA GLY A 100 4.64 -16.11 -8.90
C GLY A 100 5.45 -15.21 -7.98
N TRP A 101 4.92 -14.92 -6.79
CA TRP A 101 5.62 -14.19 -5.75
C TRP A 101 6.08 -15.15 -4.65
N GLU A 102 7.04 -14.72 -3.83
CA GLU A 102 7.44 -15.47 -2.64
C GLU A 102 7.05 -14.71 -1.39
N GLN A 103 6.60 -15.45 -0.38
CA GLN A 103 6.22 -14.89 0.91
C GLN A 103 7.47 -14.73 1.77
N LEU A 104 7.64 -13.54 2.34
CA LEU A 104 8.71 -13.24 3.26
C LEU A 104 8.26 -13.49 4.71
N PRO A 105 9.20 -13.73 5.64
CA PRO A 105 8.87 -13.76 7.06
C PRO A 105 8.25 -12.43 7.49
N SER A 106 7.16 -12.49 8.25
CA SER A 106 6.47 -11.29 8.74
C SER A 106 5.76 -11.59 10.06
N PRO A 107 5.43 -10.55 10.86
CA PRO A 107 4.70 -10.74 12.11
C PRO A 107 3.35 -11.41 11.88
N GLU A 108 2.85 -12.10 12.90
CA GLU A 108 1.52 -12.69 12.86
C GLU A 108 0.46 -11.59 12.62
N GLY A 109 -0.50 -11.87 11.75
CA GLY A 109 -1.57 -10.93 11.40
C GLY A 109 -1.28 -10.08 10.20
N SER A 110 -0.10 -10.18 9.61
CA SER A 110 0.24 -9.54 8.35
C SER A 110 1.08 -10.48 7.50
N GLN A 111 1.24 -10.15 6.23
CA GLN A 111 2.10 -10.90 5.31
C GLN A 111 2.91 -9.91 4.48
N GLN A 112 4.10 -10.34 4.05
CA GLN A 112 4.90 -9.59 3.10
C GLN A 112 5.25 -10.51 1.94
N TRP A 113 5.16 -9.97 0.74
CA TRP A 113 5.42 -10.70 -0.50
C TRP A 113 6.38 -9.91 -1.38
N ARG A 114 7.21 -10.62 -2.14
CA ARG A 114 8.03 -10.02 -3.19
C ARG A 114 7.98 -10.91 -4.44
N PRO A 115 8.16 -10.32 -5.63
CA PRO A 115 8.22 -11.12 -6.85
C PRO A 115 9.38 -12.12 -6.77
N ALA A 116 9.13 -13.35 -7.24
CA ALA A 116 10.20 -14.36 -7.34
C ALA A 116 11.15 -14.06 -8.50
N ALA A 117 10.69 -13.32 -9.51
CA ALA A 117 11.50 -12.95 -10.66
C ALA A 117 12.65 -12.02 -10.22
N TRP A 118 13.85 -12.33 -10.65
CA TRP A 118 15.07 -11.62 -10.25
C TRP A 118 14.99 -10.10 -10.51
N GLU A 119 14.43 -9.70 -11.64
CA GLU A 119 14.36 -8.31 -12.07
C GLU A 119 13.47 -7.43 -11.18
N HIS A 120 12.60 -8.06 -10.39
CA HIS A 120 11.59 -7.35 -9.60
C HIS A 120 11.72 -7.60 -8.10
N ARG A 121 12.86 -8.14 -7.63
CA ARG A 121 13.01 -8.54 -6.22
C ARG A 121 13.07 -7.36 -5.25
N ASP A 122 13.26 -6.14 -5.75
CA ASP A 122 13.27 -4.94 -4.90
C ASP A 122 11.88 -4.48 -4.50
N THR A 123 10.82 -5.02 -5.12
CA THR A 123 9.45 -4.69 -4.78
C THR A 123 9.00 -5.55 -3.59
N THR A 124 8.51 -4.89 -2.54
CA THR A 124 7.91 -5.58 -1.40
C THR A 124 6.50 -5.05 -1.18
N VAL A 125 5.56 -5.98 -1.00
CA VAL A 125 4.16 -5.65 -0.74
C VAL A 125 3.78 -6.16 0.64
N LEU A 126 3.26 -5.25 1.48
CA LEU A 126 2.67 -5.60 2.77
C LEU A 126 1.20 -5.93 2.56
N VAL A 127 0.74 -7.05 3.12
CA VAL A 127 -0.68 -7.39 3.17
C VAL A 127 -1.15 -7.31 4.62
N THR A 128 -2.21 -6.57 4.85
CA THR A 128 -2.78 -6.35 6.17
C THR A 128 -4.30 -6.37 6.12
N THR A 129 -4.95 -6.29 7.28
CA THR A 129 -6.40 -6.20 7.39
C THR A 129 -6.81 -4.77 7.75
N PRO A 130 -8.09 -4.39 7.57
CA PRO A 130 -8.54 -3.06 7.96
C PRO A 130 -8.26 -2.72 9.43
N GLU A 131 -8.44 -3.70 10.34
CA GLU A 131 -8.22 -3.50 11.77
C GLU A 131 -6.76 -3.22 12.13
N ARG A 132 -5.82 -3.75 11.34
CA ARG A 132 -4.39 -3.63 11.60
C ARG A 132 -3.69 -2.61 10.70
N LEU A 133 -4.44 -1.95 9.81
CA LEU A 133 -3.81 -1.08 8.79
C LEU A 133 -2.92 0.00 9.41
N VAL A 134 -3.41 0.71 10.42
CA VAL A 134 -2.64 1.82 11.01
C VAL A 134 -1.35 1.30 11.64
N GLU A 135 -1.42 0.26 12.46
CA GLU A 135 -0.26 -0.33 13.14
C GLU A 135 0.75 -0.88 12.15
N ASP A 136 0.28 -1.67 11.20
CA ASP A 136 1.15 -2.33 10.22
C ASP A 136 1.76 -1.33 9.23
N ALA A 137 0.99 -0.31 8.82
CA ALA A 137 1.50 0.73 7.94
C ALA A 137 2.64 1.53 8.60
N PHE A 138 2.51 1.84 9.89
CA PHE A 138 3.59 2.52 10.61
C PHE A 138 4.88 1.70 10.61
N ALA A 139 4.77 0.41 10.94
CA ALA A 139 5.92 -0.48 10.96
C ALA A 139 6.56 -0.58 9.56
N PHE A 140 5.74 -0.68 8.54
CA PHE A 140 6.20 -0.79 7.16
C PHE A 140 6.88 0.49 6.68
N PHE A 141 6.30 1.65 6.97
CA PHE A 141 6.89 2.94 6.58
C PHE A 141 8.24 3.17 7.28
N LYS A 142 8.37 2.75 8.53
CA LYS A 142 9.67 2.79 9.23
C LYS A 142 10.69 1.87 8.57
N GLN A 143 10.26 0.68 8.16
CA GLN A 143 11.11 -0.26 7.43
C GLN A 143 11.60 0.36 6.12
N GLU A 144 10.78 1.18 5.47
CA GLU A 144 11.10 1.88 4.24
C GLU A 144 11.87 3.18 4.46
N GLY A 145 12.25 3.50 5.68
CA GLY A 145 13.16 4.60 5.99
C GLY A 145 12.49 5.87 6.51
N LEU A 146 11.18 5.87 6.74
CA LEU A 146 10.49 7.04 7.32
C LEU A 146 10.65 7.06 8.84
N SER A 147 10.68 8.28 9.39
CA SER A 147 10.77 8.51 10.82
C SER A 147 9.50 9.14 11.35
N PHE A 148 9.14 8.78 12.58
CA PHE A 148 7.96 9.32 13.26
C PHE A 148 8.32 9.71 14.69
N ASN A 149 7.63 10.72 15.20
CA ASN A 149 7.73 11.12 16.61
C ASN A 149 7.06 10.06 17.50
N PRO A 150 7.57 9.81 18.70
CA PRO A 150 6.99 8.87 19.64
C PRO A 150 5.58 9.22 20.10
#